data_c195e22ccf29f87cad51bbfecc0c1524
#
_entry.id   c195e22ccf29f87cad51bbfecc0c1524
#
_cell.length_a   1.000
_cell.length_b   1.000
_cell.length_c   1.000
_cell.angle_alpha   90.00
_cell.angle_beta   90.00
_cell.angle_gamma   90.00
#
_symmetry.space_group_name_H-M   'P 1'
#
loop_
_entity.id
_entity.type
_entity.pdbx_description
1 polymer ?
#
loop_
_entity_poly.entity_id
_entity_poly.type
_entity_poly.pdbx_seq_one_letter_code
_entity_poly.pdbx_strand_id
1 'polypeptide(L)'
;VNTAHRPALVVVGNGMAGMRTVEELLALAPGMYDITVFGAEPHVNYNRIMLSPVLAGDKTQDDIVLHSRAWYAEHGISLHTGDPVVAIDRRRRSVRSQSGVEVAYDRLLLATGSQPFIVPVPGADLPGVVGFRDLDDVDTMLQAARDGRHAVVIGGGLLGLEAANGLLRRGMDVTVVHLTGSLLNQQLDGDASLLLKGALERRGLRILLGVQTEAILGDGKVASVRLSNGVTLPADLVVMAAGVRPNVALARAAGLHVERAIVVDDTLQSYDPRVYAVGECVQHRRATFGLVAPIWEQARVCAAHLAGFGHRRYVQQAVATKLKVTGIDLYSAGDIVGGPGTQDLVLRDRRSGMYKRLVLDGNRLTGAVLYGDVADGPWYFDLIGRGVDISALRDRLLFGPALCDAQAA
;
A
#
# COMPACT_ATOMS: atom_id res chain seq x y z
N VAL A 1 -1.83 17.31 -45.26
CA VAL A 1 -1.38 16.39 -44.22
C VAL A 1 -2.60 16.01 -43.42
N ASN A 2 -3.10 14.78 -43.61
CA ASN A 2 -4.24 14.26 -42.91
C ASN A 2 -3.76 14.05 -41.44
N THR A 3 -4.11 14.95 -40.53
CA THR A 3 -3.88 14.76 -39.09
C THR A 3 -4.79 13.64 -38.64
N ALA A 4 -4.31 12.41 -38.74
CA ALA A 4 -5.02 11.26 -38.17
C ALA A 4 -5.37 11.58 -36.73
N HIS A 5 -6.63 11.62 -36.40
CA HIS A 5 -7.14 11.86 -35.04
C HIS A 5 -6.57 10.79 -34.14
N ARG A 6 -5.74 11.17 -33.15
CA ARG A 6 -5.20 10.24 -32.17
C ARG A 6 -6.35 9.78 -31.27
N PRO A 7 -6.41 8.50 -30.95
CA PRO A 7 -7.41 8.01 -29.99
C PRO A 7 -7.21 8.67 -28.62
N ALA A 8 -8.30 8.95 -27.93
CA ALA A 8 -8.29 9.57 -26.60
C ALA A 8 -8.15 8.51 -25.51
N LEU A 9 -7.14 8.67 -24.65
CA LEU A 9 -6.99 7.91 -23.40
C LEU A 9 -7.31 8.83 -22.22
N VAL A 10 -8.35 8.49 -21.47
CA VAL A 10 -8.64 9.16 -20.20
C VAL A 10 -8.17 8.29 -19.03
N VAL A 11 -7.42 8.89 -18.10
CA VAL A 11 -6.91 8.25 -16.88
C VAL A 11 -7.59 8.88 -15.67
N VAL A 12 -8.29 8.08 -14.89
CA VAL A 12 -8.95 8.51 -13.66
C VAL A 12 -8.12 8.07 -12.46
N GLY A 13 -7.39 9.02 -11.89
CA GLY A 13 -6.46 8.80 -10.80
C GLY A 13 -5.02 9.17 -11.18
N ASN A 14 -4.51 10.25 -10.59
CA ASN A 14 -3.14 10.76 -10.79
C ASN A 14 -2.15 10.15 -9.78
N GLY A 15 -2.44 8.93 -9.28
CA GLY A 15 -1.59 8.21 -8.34
C GLY A 15 -0.50 7.38 -9.02
N MET A 16 0.30 6.67 -8.21
CA MET A 16 1.47 5.90 -8.66
C MET A 16 1.12 4.85 -9.74
N ALA A 17 -0.02 4.13 -9.60
CA ALA A 17 -0.42 3.08 -10.54
C ALA A 17 -0.79 3.63 -11.92
N GLY A 18 -1.63 4.68 -11.96
CA GLY A 18 -2.06 5.32 -13.20
C GLY A 18 -0.89 5.94 -13.95
N MET A 19 -0.08 6.72 -13.25
CA MET A 19 1.06 7.40 -13.88
C MET A 19 2.16 6.44 -14.31
N ARG A 20 2.41 5.37 -13.55
CA ARG A 20 3.33 4.31 -14.00
C ARG A 20 2.83 3.64 -15.29
N THR A 21 1.52 3.44 -15.42
CA THR A 21 0.96 2.90 -16.68
C THR A 21 1.15 3.87 -17.84
N VAL A 22 0.98 5.17 -17.61
CA VAL A 22 1.24 6.21 -18.61
C VAL A 22 2.71 6.24 -19.01
N GLU A 23 3.66 6.21 -18.06
CA GLU A 23 5.11 6.13 -18.36
C GLU A 23 5.46 4.93 -19.25
N GLU A 24 4.99 3.73 -18.85
CA GLU A 24 5.23 2.51 -19.64
C GLU A 24 4.60 2.60 -21.05
N LEU A 25 3.42 3.21 -21.16
CA LEU A 25 2.75 3.43 -22.46
C LEU A 25 3.52 4.40 -23.33
N LEU A 26 3.98 5.54 -22.78
CA LEU A 26 4.79 6.52 -23.49
C LEU A 26 6.11 5.92 -23.98
N ALA A 27 6.74 5.05 -23.18
CA ALA A 27 7.96 4.34 -23.57
C ALA A 27 7.72 3.32 -24.70
N LEU A 28 6.58 2.63 -24.70
CA LEU A 28 6.24 1.60 -25.70
C LEU A 28 5.70 2.17 -27.01
N ALA A 29 4.86 3.20 -26.92
CA ALA A 29 4.13 3.77 -28.06
C ALA A 29 3.98 5.30 -27.89
N PRO A 30 5.07 6.07 -28.04
CA PRO A 30 5.05 7.52 -27.89
C PRO A 30 4.11 8.17 -28.90
N GLY A 31 3.26 9.09 -28.43
CA GLY A 31 2.30 9.83 -29.24
C GLY A 31 1.14 9.00 -29.81
N MET A 32 0.91 7.80 -29.32
CA MET A 32 -0.22 6.96 -29.77
C MET A 32 -1.57 7.51 -29.34
N TYR A 33 -1.65 8.15 -28.17
CA TYR A 33 -2.88 8.67 -27.59
C TYR A 33 -2.79 10.17 -27.30
N ASP A 34 -3.94 10.85 -27.36
CA ASP A 34 -4.16 12.10 -26.66
C ASP A 34 -4.59 11.76 -25.24
N ILE A 35 -3.75 12.11 -24.25
CA ILE A 35 -3.90 11.64 -22.86
C ILE A 35 -4.46 12.76 -21.98
N THR A 36 -5.57 12.48 -21.28
CA THR A 36 -6.11 13.34 -20.22
C THR A 36 -6.11 12.61 -18.90
N VAL A 37 -5.55 13.23 -17.85
CA VAL A 37 -5.43 12.66 -16.49
C VAL A 37 -6.25 13.51 -15.52
N PHE A 38 -7.11 12.87 -14.74
CA PHE A 38 -7.86 13.49 -13.65
C PHE A 38 -7.33 13.00 -12.29
N GLY A 39 -6.96 13.94 -11.41
CA GLY A 39 -6.59 13.69 -10.01
C GLY A 39 -7.61 14.31 -9.06
N ALA A 40 -8.04 13.55 -8.06
CA ALA A 40 -8.93 14.08 -7.01
C ALA A 40 -8.20 15.04 -6.07
N GLU A 41 -6.92 14.79 -5.83
CA GLU A 41 -6.07 15.65 -5.01
C GLU A 41 -5.56 16.86 -5.82
N PRO A 42 -5.30 18.01 -5.16
CA PRO A 42 -4.81 19.23 -5.82
C PRO A 42 -3.32 19.13 -6.21
N HIS A 43 -2.70 18.00 -5.99
CA HIS A 43 -1.28 17.75 -6.16
C HIS A 43 -0.96 17.08 -7.50
N VAL A 44 0.25 17.31 -8.00
CA VAL A 44 0.84 16.50 -9.06
C VAL A 44 1.15 15.09 -8.55
N ASN A 45 1.56 14.19 -9.44
CA ASN A 45 1.90 12.82 -9.04
C ASN A 45 3.08 12.78 -8.07
N TYR A 46 2.92 12.10 -6.95
CA TYR A 46 3.93 11.93 -5.91
C TYR A 46 4.01 10.49 -5.39
N ASN A 47 5.12 10.18 -4.73
CA ASN A 47 5.37 8.87 -4.14
C ASN A 47 4.71 8.73 -2.76
N ARG A 48 3.55 8.07 -2.70
CA ARG A 48 2.80 7.85 -1.44
C ARG A 48 3.56 7.03 -0.40
N ILE A 49 4.52 6.19 -0.80
CA ILE A 49 5.34 5.43 0.15
C ILE A 49 6.19 6.40 1.01
N MET A 50 6.49 7.58 0.46
CA MET A 50 7.32 8.58 1.13
C MET A 50 6.53 9.53 2.03
N LEU A 51 5.21 9.35 2.23
CA LEU A 51 4.43 10.13 3.19
C LEU A 51 4.95 9.96 4.62
N SER A 52 5.37 8.74 4.99
CA SER A 52 5.97 8.46 6.31
C SER A 52 7.28 9.24 6.56
N PRO A 53 8.27 9.27 5.64
CA PRO A 53 9.42 10.18 5.72
C PRO A 53 9.05 11.67 5.78
N VAL A 54 8.01 12.11 5.07
CA VAL A 54 7.54 13.52 5.16
C VAL A 54 7.00 13.81 6.55
N LEU A 55 6.11 12.97 7.09
CA LEU A 55 5.59 13.10 8.43
C LEU A 55 6.72 13.09 9.47
N ALA A 56 7.70 12.20 9.31
CA ALA A 56 8.84 12.10 10.22
C ALA A 56 9.86 13.26 10.12
N GLY A 57 9.81 14.06 9.05
CA GLY A 57 10.70 15.19 8.80
C GLY A 57 12.00 14.83 8.08
N ASP A 58 12.07 13.66 7.49
CA ASP A 58 13.22 13.20 6.71
C ASP A 58 13.17 13.70 5.25
N LYS A 59 11.98 14.09 4.79
CA LYS A 59 11.71 14.61 3.44
C LYS A 59 10.72 15.77 3.49
N THR A 60 10.76 16.61 2.47
CA THR A 60 9.72 17.61 2.17
C THR A 60 8.67 17.01 1.22
N GLN A 61 7.55 17.71 1.03
CA GLN A 61 6.56 17.32 0.03
C GLN A 61 7.13 17.38 -1.40
N ASP A 62 7.98 18.36 -1.69
CA ASP A 62 8.63 18.51 -3.01
C ASP A 62 9.58 17.34 -3.32
N ASP A 63 10.28 16.80 -2.30
CA ASP A 63 11.20 15.66 -2.48
C ASP A 63 10.53 14.37 -2.91
N ILE A 64 9.23 14.28 -2.76
CA ILE A 64 8.46 13.07 -3.09
C ILE A 64 7.67 13.19 -4.40
N VAL A 65 7.71 14.36 -5.06
CA VAL A 65 7.11 14.55 -6.39
C VAL A 65 7.79 13.65 -7.41
N LEU A 66 7.00 12.88 -8.14
CA LEU A 66 7.47 12.00 -9.22
C LEU A 66 7.44 12.70 -10.58
N HIS A 67 6.34 13.43 -10.85
CA HIS A 67 6.15 14.16 -12.11
C HIS A 67 5.74 15.59 -11.82
N SER A 68 6.56 16.55 -12.29
CA SER A 68 6.24 17.97 -12.21
C SER A 68 5.17 18.36 -13.27
N ARG A 69 4.52 19.52 -13.11
CA ARG A 69 3.60 20.04 -14.14
C ARG A 69 4.29 20.19 -15.50
N ALA A 70 5.59 20.53 -15.52
CA ALA A 70 6.38 20.61 -16.74
C ALA A 70 6.45 19.26 -17.47
N TRP A 71 6.64 18.17 -16.72
CA TRP A 71 6.66 16.83 -17.30
C TRP A 71 5.37 16.49 -18.08
N TYR A 72 4.19 16.81 -17.53
CA TYR A 72 2.91 16.59 -18.23
C TYR A 72 2.83 17.41 -19.50
N ALA A 73 3.24 18.68 -19.45
CA ALA A 73 3.24 19.56 -20.62
C ALA A 73 4.20 19.07 -21.71
N GLU A 74 5.41 18.64 -21.36
CA GLU A 74 6.41 18.08 -22.29
C GLU A 74 5.92 16.83 -23.00
N HIS A 75 5.07 16.03 -22.34
CA HIS A 75 4.48 14.83 -22.94
C HIS A 75 3.10 15.04 -23.56
N GLY A 76 2.63 16.31 -23.63
CA GLY A 76 1.34 16.65 -24.21
C GLY A 76 0.13 16.08 -23.44
N ILE A 77 0.28 15.88 -22.12
CA ILE A 77 -0.76 15.33 -21.26
C ILE A 77 -1.57 16.47 -20.65
N SER A 78 -2.89 16.42 -20.83
CA SER A 78 -3.83 17.33 -20.16
C SER A 78 -4.06 16.85 -18.72
N LEU A 79 -3.59 17.62 -17.72
CA LEU A 79 -3.71 17.27 -16.29
C LEU A 79 -4.76 18.17 -15.60
N HIS A 80 -5.75 17.53 -14.97
CA HIS A 80 -6.72 18.13 -14.06
C HIS A 80 -6.46 17.66 -12.63
N THR A 81 -5.98 18.55 -11.76
CA THR A 81 -5.75 18.29 -10.32
C THR A 81 -6.85 18.93 -9.48
N GLY A 82 -7.22 18.29 -8.35
CA GLY A 82 -8.33 18.76 -7.50
C GLY A 82 -9.71 18.66 -8.18
N ASP A 83 -9.83 17.86 -9.25
CA ASP A 83 -11.05 17.75 -10.03
C ASP A 83 -11.42 16.26 -10.25
N PRO A 84 -12.00 15.60 -9.25
CA PRO A 84 -12.34 14.19 -9.34
C PRO A 84 -13.41 13.93 -10.42
N VAL A 85 -13.24 12.82 -11.14
CA VAL A 85 -14.29 12.31 -12.02
C VAL A 85 -15.45 11.78 -11.17
N VAL A 86 -16.65 12.27 -11.43
CA VAL A 86 -17.88 11.92 -10.69
C VAL A 86 -18.84 11.06 -11.49
N ALA A 87 -18.69 10.97 -12.81
CA ALA A 87 -19.53 10.14 -13.66
C ALA A 87 -18.76 9.57 -14.86
N ILE A 88 -19.13 8.36 -15.26
CA ILE A 88 -18.69 7.70 -16.51
C ILE A 88 -19.94 7.29 -17.28
N ASP A 89 -20.10 7.82 -18.50
CA ASP A 89 -21.10 7.36 -19.45
C ASP A 89 -20.45 6.41 -20.48
N ARG A 90 -20.60 5.11 -20.25
CA ARG A 90 -20.02 4.06 -21.12
C ARG A 90 -20.67 4.00 -22.50
N ARG A 91 -21.93 4.46 -22.66
CA ARG A 91 -22.62 4.48 -23.95
C ARG A 91 -22.10 5.61 -24.81
N ARG A 92 -21.97 6.82 -24.24
CA ARG A 92 -21.41 8.00 -24.90
C ARG A 92 -19.88 7.97 -24.92
N ARG A 93 -19.25 7.12 -24.11
CA ARG A 93 -17.80 7.03 -23.90
C ARG A 93 -17.24 8.38 -23.44
N SER A 94 -17.82 8.93 -22.41
CA SER A 94 -17.33 10.16 -21.79
C SER A 94 -17.21 10.02 -20.28
N VAL A 95 -16.35 10.83 -19.69
CA VAL A 95 -16.26 11.05 -18.26
C VAL A 95 -16.65 12.48 -17.96
N ARG A 96 -17.21 12.73 -16.77
CA ARG A 96 -17.51 14.07 -16.28
C ARG A 96 -16.88 14.26 -14.91
N SER A 97 -16.12 15.35 -14.77
CA SER A 97 -15.50 15.75 -13.51
C SER A 97 -16.48 16.54 -12.60
N GLN A 98 -16.05 16.78 -11.39
CA GLN A 98 -16.81 17.58 -10.41
C GLN A 98 -16.96 19.03 -10.85
N SER A 99 -15.96 19.62 -11.49
CA SER A 99 -16.03 20.98 -12.05
C SER A 99 -16.92 21.09 -13.31
N GLY A 100 -17.39 19.96 -13.84
CA GLY A 100 -18.25 19.90 -15.02
C GLY A 100 -17.49 19.70 -16.33
N VAL A 101 -16.19 19.49 -16.30
CA VAL A 101 -15.40 19.14 -17.51
C VAL A 101 -15.84 17.78 -18.02
N GLU A 102 -16.24 17.71 -19.29
CA GLU A 102 -16.62 16.46 -19.96
C GLU A 102 -15.59 16.10 -21.03
N VAL A 103 -15.04 14.90 -20.99
CA VAL A 103 -14.02 14.40 -21.93
C VAL A 103 -14.44 13.05 -22.49
N ALA A 104 -14.44 12.95 -23.81
CA ALA A 104 -14.68 11.68 -24.51
C ALA A 104 -13.45 10.79 -24.46
N TYR A 105 -13.62 9.46 -24.52
CA TYR A 105 -12.54 8.49 -24.52
C TYR A 105 -12.74 7.37 -25.54
N ASP A 106 -11.63 6.92 -26.14
CA ASP A 106 -11.55 5.65 -26.87
C ASP A 106 -11.09 4.52 -25.93
N ARG A 107 -10.26 4.89 -24.94
CA ARG A 107 -9.84 4.02 -23.83
C ARG A 107 -9.94 4.77 -22.51
N LEU A 108 -10.35 4.07 -21.48
CA LEU A 108 -10.47 4.59 -20.12
C LEU A 108 -9.63 3.73 -19.18
N LEU A 109 -8.74 4.35 -18.41
CA LEU A 109 -7.95 3.71 -17.37
C LEU A 109 -8.43 4.18 -16.00
N LEU A 110 -8.93 3.25 -15.20
CA LEU A 110 -9.31 3.49 -13.81
C LEU A 110 -8.14 3.16 -12.89
N ALA A 111 -7.60 4.17 -12.21
CA ALA A 111 -6.50 4.05 -11.24
C ALA A 111 -6.88 4.77 -9.94
N THR A 112 -8.13 4.58 -9.51
CA THR A 112 -8.77 5.30 -8.39
C THR A 112 -8.21 4.92 -7.02
N GLY A 113 -7.36 3.90 -6.92
CA GLY A 113 -6.69 3.50 -5.69
C GLY A 113 -7.62 3.00 -4.59
N SER A 114 -7.31 3.35 -3.36
CA SER A 114 -8.06 3.00 -2.16
C SER A 114 -8.16 4.18 -1.19
N GLN A 115 -9.05 4.07 -0.23
CA GLN A 115 -9.24 5.04 0.86
C GLN A 115 -8.99 4.36 2.21
N PRO A 116 -8.62 5.11 3.27
CA PRO A 116 -8.51 4.57 4.62
C PRO A 116 -9.82 3.93 5.08
N PHE A 117 -9.70 2.83 5.79
CA PHE A 117 -10.85 2.28 6.50
C PHE A 117 -11.04 3.03 7.81
N ILE A 118 -12.04 3.88 7.86
CA ILE A 118 -12.47 4.54 9.09
C ILE A 118 -13.31 3.54 9.90
N VAL A 119 -12.82 3.20 11.10
CA VAL A 119 -13.53 2.28 12.00
C VAL A 119 -14.87 2.91 12.39
N PRO A 120 -16.00 2.22 12.19
CA PRO A 120 -17.32 2.78 12.43
C PRO A 120 -17.67 2.78 13.93
N VAL A 121 -17.10 3.73 14.67
CA VAL A 121 -17.35 3.96 16.09
C VAL A 121 -17.95 5.35 16.30
N PRO A 122 -18.71 5.59 17.38
CA PRO A 122 -19.17 6.92 17.72
C PRO A 122 -18.01 7.92 17.78
N GLY A 123 -18.18 9.08 17.16
CA GLY A 123 -17.17 10.14 17.11
C GLY A 123 -16.08 9.96 16.05
N ALA A 124 -16.19 8.98 15.14
CA ALA A 124 -15.23 8.77 14.05
C ALA A 124 -15.20 9.92 13.02
N ASP A 125 -16.18 10.81 13.06
CA ASP A 125 -16.34 11.99 12.22
C ASP A 125 -15.93 13.31 12.91
N LEU A 126 -15.45 13.24 14.16
CA LEU A 126 -14.99 14.43 14.88
C LEU A 126 -13.76 15.06 14.22
N PRO A 127 -13.65 16.40 14.17
CA PRO A 127 -12.43 17.09 13.84
C PRO A 127 -11.25 16.60 14.70
N GLY A 128 -10.13 16.24 14.05
CA GLY A 128 -8.98 15.60 14.68
C GLY A 128 -8.95 14.07 14.52
N VAL A 129 -9.96 13.47 13.84
CA VAL A 129 -9.87 12.10 13.33
C VAL A 129 -9.44 12.15 11.87
N VAL A 130 -8.33 11.50 11.53
CA VAL A 130 -7.75 11.52 10.19
C VAL A 130 -7.37 10.10 9.74
N GLY A 131 -7.21 9.91 8.44
CA GLY A 131 -6.52 8.77 7.88
C GLY A 131 -4.99 8.92 7.94
N PHE A 132 -4.30 8.09 7.15
CA PHE A 132 -2.91 8.32 6.77
C PHE A 132 -2.74 7.81 5.34
N ARG A 133 -3.11 8.65 4.38
CA ARG A 133 -3.24 8.21 2.99
C ARG A 133 -2.67 9.18 1.97
N ASP A 134 -2.78 10.48 2.20
CA ASP A 134 -2.42 11.53 1.27
C ASP A 134 -1.68 12.69 1.97
N LEU A 135 -1.35 13.72 1.22
CA LEU A 135 -0.65 14.89 1.73
C LEU A 135 -1.52 15.73 2.68
N ASP A 136 -2.83 15.79 2.46
CA ASP A 136 -3.76 16.52 3.32
C ASP A 136 -3.85 15.87 4.71
N ASP A 137 -3.84 14.53 4.76
CA ASP A 137 -3.73 13.77 6.02
C ASP A 137 -2.43 14.13 6.75
N VAL A 138 -1.28 14.15 6.03
CA VAL A 138 0.02 14.51 6.61
C VAL A 138 0.03 15.94 7.13
N ASP A 139 -0.51 16.89 6.39
CA ASP A 139 -0.58 18.30 6.82
C ASP A 139 -1.44 18.46 8.07
N THR A 140 -2.58 17.76 8.15
CA THR A 140 -3.44 17.71 9.34
C THR A 140 -2.68 17.13 10.54
N MET A 141 -1.94 16.02 10.33
CA MET A 141 -1.13 15.41 11.38
C MET A 141 0.01 16.32 11.84
N LEU A 142 0.70 17.01 10.92
CA LEU A 142 1.75 17.99 11.24
C LEU A 142 1.20 19.20 12.00
N GLN A 143 0.00 19.68 11.65
CA GLN A 143 -0.66 20.76 12.38
C GLN A 143 -1.03 20.31 13.80
N ALA A 144 -1.64 19.14 13.95
CA ALA A 144 -1.97 18.58 15.26
C ALA A 144 -0.73 18.39 16.15
N ALA A 145 0.42 18.02 15.56
CA ALA A 145 1.67 17.86 16.30
C ALA A 145 2.28 19.18 16.80
N ARG A 146 1.90 20.34 16.23
CA ARG A 146 2.30 21.67 16.74
C ARG A 146 1.45 22.12 17.92
N ASP A 147 0.16 21.81 17.89
CA ASP A 147 -0.84 22.39 18.79
C ASP A 147 -1.26 21.42 19.90
N GLY A 148 -1.07 20.11 19.68
CA GLY A 148 -1.49 19.02 20.56
C GLY A 148 -0.30 18.29 21.18
N ARG A 149 -0.63 17.39 22.11
CA ARG A 149 0.37 16.58 22.83
C ARG A 149 0.14 15.09 22.64
N HIS A 150 -1.11 14.64 22.62
CA HIS A 150 -1.46 13.23 22.64
C HIS A 150 -2.03 12.77 21.31
N ALA A 151 -1.45 11.70 20.74
CA ALA A 151 -1.98 11.05 19.57
C ALA A 151 -2.35 9.59 19.86
N VAL A 152 -3.48 9.15 19.36
CA VAL A 152 -3.89 7.74 19.37
C VAL A 152 -3.93 7.23 17.94
N VAL A 153 -3.15 6.20 17.64
CA VAL A 153 -3.12 5.54 16.33
C VAL A 153 -3.89 4.22 16.43
N ILE A 154 -4.97 4.10 15.68
CA ILE A 154 -5.81 2.89 15.63
C ILE A 154 -5.36 2.02 14.47
N GLY A 155 -4.59 0.97 14.79
CA GLY A 155 -4.03 0.03 13.84
C GLY A 155 -2.53 -0.21 14.05
N GLY A 156 -2.13 -1.46 14.29
CA GLY A 156 -0.75 -1.91 14.47
C GLY A 156 -0.14 -2.53 13.20
N GLY A 157 -0.67 -2.18 12.03
CA GLY A 157 -0.10 -2.49 10.73
C GLY A 157 1.02 -1.52 10.34
N LEU A 158 1.60 -1.71 9.14
CA LEU A 158 2.74 -0.91 8.66
C LEU A 158 2.47 0.60 8.73
N LEU A 159 1.41 1.07 8.07
CA LEU A 159 1.07 2.50 8.04
C LEU A 159 0.80 3.08 9.44
N GLY A 160 0.17 2.31 10.33
CA GLY A 160 -0.07 2.75 11.70
C GLY A 160 1.22 2.92 12.49
N LEU A 161 2.16 1.99 12.37
CA LEU A 161 3.46 2.10 13.04
C LEU A 161 4.33 3.23 12.46
N GLU A 162 4.25 3.46 11.15
CA GLU A 162 4.91 4.58 10.49
C GLU A 162 4.32 5.92 10.92
N ALA A 163 2.99 6.04 10.97
CA ALA A 163 2.30 7.23 11.50
C ALA A 163 2.70 7.49 12.95
N ALA A 164 2.65 6.46 13.79
CA ALA A 164 3.02 6.56 15.20
C ALA A 164 4.46 7.03 15.39
N ASN A 165 5.40 6.47 14.63
CA ASN A 165 6.80 6.91 14.68
C ASN A 165 6.97 8.35 14.17
N GLY A 166 6.30 8.72 13.09
CA GLY A 166 6.35 10.09 12.57
C GLY A 166 5.88 11.11 13.60
N LEU A 167 4.74 10.86 14.24
CA LEU A 167 4.18 11.73 15.29
C LEU A 167 5.06 11.76 16.55
N LEU A 168 5.63 10.62 16.95
CA LEU A 168 6.59 10.57 18.06
C LEU A 168 7.82 11.46 17.77
N ARG A 169 8.37 11.39 16.56
CA ARG A 169 9.48 12.24 16.13
C ARG A 169 9.13 13.74 16.06
N ARG A 170 7.83 14.05 15.93
CA ARG A 170 7.31 15.42 16.03
C ARG A 170 7.02 15.85 17.48
N GLY A 171 7.36 15.01 18.47
CA GLY A 171 7.28 15.35 19.89
C GLY A 171 5.94 15.02 20.56
N MET A 172 5.05 14.29 19.90
CA MET A 172 3.80 13.85 20.51
C MET A 172 3.99 12.61 21.40
N ASP A 173 3.17 12.50 22.45
CA ASP A 173 2.98 11.28 23.24
C ASP A 173 2.03 10.33 22.46
N VAL A 174 2.56 9.23 21.91
CA VAL A 174 1.79 8.39 20.98
C VAL A 174 1.42 7.05 21.59
N THR A 175 0.13 6.70 21.52
CA THR A 175 -0.38 5.38 21.86
C THR A 175 -0.92 4.67 20.61
N VAL A 176 -0.39 3.49 20.29
CA VAL A 176 -0.93 2.60 19.25
C VAL A 176 -1.92 1.64 19.90
N VAL A 177 -3.15 1.60 19.37
CA VAL A 177 -4.20 0.66 19.79
C VAL A 177 -4.43 -0.34 18.66
N HIS A 178 -4.32 -1.64 18.97
CA HIS A 178 -4.48 -2.68 17.96
C HIS A 178 -5.43 -3.78 18.43
N LEU A 179 -6.33 -4.16 17.53
CA LEU A 179 -7.38 -5.16 17.81
C LEU A 179 -6.82 -6.55 18.06
N THR A 180 -5.78 -6.96 17.33
CA THR A 180 -5.18 -8.29 17.47
C THR A 180 -4.06 -8.31 18.51
N GLY A 181 -3.69 -9.51 18.97
CA GLY A 181 -2.64 -9.72 19.97
C GLY A 181 -1.20 -9.54 19.45
N SER A 182 -1.01 -9.19 18.17
CA SER A 182 0.32 -9.03 17.56
C SER A 182 0.37 -7.91 16.53
N LEU A 183 1.48 -7.17 16.49
CA LEU A 183 1.77 -6.19 15.46
C LEU A 183 2.11 -6.86 14.13
N LEU A 184 1.77 -6.21 13.00
CA LEU A 184 2.09 -6.71 11.66
C LEU A 184 1.68 -8.19 11.46
N ASN A 185 0.53 -8.58 12.00
CA ASN A 185 0.04 -9.96 12.01
C ASN A 185 -0.11 -10.63 10.63
N GLN A 186 -0.01 -9.86 9.56
CA GLN A 186 0.03 -10.34 8.17
C GLN A 186 1.47 -10.61 7.69
N GLN A 187 2.48 -10.11 8.37
CA GLN A 187 3.89 -10.13 7.95
C GLN A 187 4.81 -10.81 8.98
N LEU A 188 4.43 -10.85 10.26
CA LEU A 188 5.26 -11.37 11.33
C LEU A 188 4.53 -12.46 12.11
N ASP A 189 5.28 -13.41 12.59
CA ASP A 189 4.83 -14.33 13.63
C ASP A 189 4.81 -13.66 15.02
N GLY A 190 4.33 -14.38 16.04
CA GLY A 190 4.21 -13.84 17.39
C GLY A 190 5.53 -13.40 18.01
N ASP A 191 6.62 -14.14 17.76
CA ASP A 191 7.93 -13.86 18.35
C ASP A 191 8.58 -12.61 17.72
N ALA A 192 8.56 -12.51 16.39
CA ALA A 192 9.04 -11.34 15.69
C ALA A 192 8.21 -10.09 16.03
N SER A 193 6.88 -10.25 16.19
CA SER A 193 5.99 -9.19 16.66
C SER A 193 6.33 -8.70 18.06
N LEU A 194 6.65 -9.59 18.99
CA LEU A 194 7.06 -9.24 20.36
C LEU A 194 8.40 -8.48 20.37
N LEU A 195 9.36 -8.91 19.54
CA LEU A 195 10.63 -8.20 19.37
C LEU A 195 10.42 -6.79 18.85
N LEU A 196 9.56 -6.64 17.84
CA LEU A 196 9.21 -5.35 17.27
C LEU A 196 8.52 -4.45 18.31
N LYS A 197 7.51 -4.97 19.02
CA LYS A 197 6.82 -4.25 20.09
C LYS A 197 7.81 -3.71 21.13
N GLY A 198 8.67 -4.57 21.67
CA GLY A 198 9.66 -4.15 22.67
C GLY A 198 10.65 -3.12 22.13
N ALA A 199 11.04 -3.19 20.85
CA ALA A 199 11.91 -2.20 20.23
C ALA A 199 11.23 -0.84 20.06
N LEU A 200 9.94 -0.81 19.69
CA LEU A 200 9.14 0.39 19.54
C LEU A 200 8.83 1.06 20.90
N GLU A 201 8.53 0.25 21.94
CA GLU A 201 8.31 0.76 23.29
C GLU A 201 9.56 1.37 23.90
N ARG A 202 10.76 0.80 23.64
CA ARG A 202 12.04 1.44 24.05
C ARG A 202 12.29 2.78 23.39
N ARG A 203 11.64 3.06 22.28
CA ARG A 203 11.71 4.38 21.58
C ARG A 203 10.67 5.38 22.08
N GLY A 204 9.78 4.98 22.99
CA GLY A 204 8.78 5.86 23.60
C GLY A 204 7.36 5.66 23.10
N LEU A 205 7.09 4.73 22.19
CA LEU A 205 5.72 4.39 21.82
C LEU A 205 5.04 3.60 22.93
N ARG A 206 3.77 3.89 23.21
CA ARG A 206 2.91 3.04 24.00
C ARG A 206 2.09 2.14 23.09
N ILE A 207 2.07 0.83 23.34
CA ILE A 207 1.39 -0.13 22.45
C ILE A 207 0.41 -0.99 23.24
N LEU A 208 -0.87 -0.92 22.89
CA LEU A 208 -1.96 -1.69 23.47
C LEU A 208 -2.46 -2.69 22.42
N LEU A 209 -2.26 -3.98 22.67
CA LEU A 209 -2.68 -5.08 21.81
C LEU A 209 -3.91 -5.79 22.37
N GLY A 210 -4.72 -6.41 21.49
CA GLY A 210 -5.92 -7.16 21.87
C GLY A 210 -7.03 -6.27 22.42
N VAL A 211 -7.03 -4.97 22.07
CA VAL A 211 -7.99 -3.98 22.57
C VAL A 211 -8.72 -3.30 21.42
N GLN A 212 -10.03 -3.24 21.53
CA GLN A 212 -10.90 -2.57 20.55
C GLN A 212 -11.17 -1.12 20.95
N THR A 213 -11.19 -0.21 19.96
CA THR A 213 -11.73 1.13 20.14
C THR A 213 -13.24 1.06 20.17
N GLU A 214 -13.87 1.60 21.22
CA GLU A 214 -15.34 1.64 21.36
C GLU A 214 -15.94 2.97 20.91
N ALA A 215 -15.29 4.08 21.25
CA ALA A 215 -15.74 5.41 20.88
C ALA A 215 -14.60 6.41 20.89
N ILE A 216 -14.74 7.45 20.09
CA ILE A 216 -13.94 8.68 20.14
C ILE A 216 -14.82 9.74 20.76
N LEU A 217 -14.30 10.43 21.77
CA LEU A 217 -15.05 11.36 22.58
C LEU A 217 -14.49 12.78 22.42
N GLY A 218 -15.38 13.76 22.45
CA GLY A 218 -15.00 15.17 22.39
C GLY A 218 -16.22 16.07 22.22
N ASP A 219 -16.04 17.36 22.44
CA ASP A 219 -17.03 18.39 22.17
C ASP A 219 -16.50 19.29 21.04
N GLY A 220 -17.06 19.15 19.85
CA GLY A 220 -16.63 19.85 18.64
C GLY A 220 -15.29 19.38 18.03
N LYS A 221 -14.44 18.70 18.79
CA LYS A 221 -13.18 18.07 18.33
C LYS A 221 -12.81 16.89 19.21
N VAL A 222 -11.89 16.06 18.75
CA VAL A 222 -11.35 14.96 19.53
C VAL A 222 -10.74 15.43 20.85
N ALA A 223 -11.05 14.72 21.95
CA ALA A 223 -10.46 14.92 23.28
C ALA A 223 -9.97 13.61 23.91
N SER A 224 -10.58 12.47 23.58
CA SER A 224 -10.16 11.17 24.11
C SER A 224 -10.68 9.99 23.29
N VAL A 225 -10.09 8.81 23.52
CA VAL A 225 -10.51 7.52 22.92
C VAL A 225 -10.85 6.55 24.03
N ARG A 226 -12.06 6.00 24.02
CA ARG A 226 -12.50 4.95 24.96
C ARG A 226 -12.28 3.57 24.33
N LEU A 227 -11.71 2.68 25.13
CA LEU A 227 -11.34 1.31 24.74
C LEU A 227 -12.26 0.28 25.41
N SER A 228 -12.36 -0.91 24.81
CA SER A 228 -13.21 -2.04 25.28
C SER A 228 -12.83 -2.60 26.66
N ASN A 229 -11.65 -2.29 27.14
CA ASN A 229 -11.20 -2.67 28.49
C ASN A 229 -11.52 -1.59 29.56
N GLY A 230 -12.33 -0.57 29.22
CA GLY A 230 -12.72 0.54 30.09
C GLY A 230 -11.69 1.68 30.20
N VAL A 231 -10.52 1.54 29.59
CA VAL A 231 -9.50 2.60 29.60
C VAL A 231 -9.94 3.74 28.66
N THR A 232 -9.75 4.98 29.11
CA THR A 232 -9.88 6.17 28.28
C THR A 232 -8.52 6.84 28.11
N LEU A 233 -8.11 7.06 26.86
CA LEU A 233 -6.84 7.67 26.49
C LEU A 233 -7.07 9.13 26.08
N PRO A 234 -6.31 10.11 26.59
CA PRO A 234 -6.34 11.47 26.06
C PRO A 234 -5.86 11.46 24.61
N ALA A 235 -6.50 12.28 23.76
CA ALA A 235 -6.15 12.39 22.35
C ALA A 235 -6.50 13.77 21.82
N ASP A 236 -5.52 14.46 21.25
CA ASP A 236 -5.69 15.67 20.44
C ASP A 236 -5.81 15.32 18.96
N LEU A 237 -5.31 14.13 18.59
CA LEU A 237 -5.34 13.54 17.25
C LEU A 237 -5.64 12.05 17.34
N VAL A 238 -6.50 11.55 16.44
CA VAL A 238 -6.74 10.13 16.23
C VAL A 238 -6.43 9.78 14.78
N VAL A 239 -5.50 8.86 14.56
CA VAL A 239 -5.12 8.37 13.22
C VAL A 239 -5.74 7.01 12.98
N MET A 240 -6.60 6.90 11.96
CA MET A 240 -7.21 5.64 11.53
C MET A 240 -6.32 4.91 10.52
N ALA A 241 -5.60 3.91 10.98
CA ALA A 241 -4.69 3.08 10.18
C ALA A 241 -5.08 1.58 10.24
N ALA A 242 -6.40 1.30 10.29
CA ALA A 242 -6.97 -0.05 10.43
C ALA A 242 -7.14 -0.80 9.08
N GLY A 243 -6.49 -0.35 8.02
CA GLY A 243 -6.54 -0.91 6.68
C GLY A 243 -7.08 0.08 5.64
N VAL A 244 -7.24 -0.41 4.41
CA VAL A 244 -7.74 0.38 3.28
C VAL A 244 -8.88 -0.34 2.57
N ARG A 245 -9.72 0.41 1.86
CA ARG A 245 -10.78 -0.12 1.02
C ARG A 245 -10.62 0.39 -0.42
N PRO A 246 -10.71 -0.49 -1.44
CA PRO A 246 -10.67 -0.09 -2.83
C PRO A 246 -11.72 0.96 -3.20
N ASN A 247 -11.33 1.99 -3.94
CA ASN A 247 -12.25 3.01 -4.46
C ASN A 247 -12.98 2.49 -5.70
N VAL A 248 -14.19 2.00 -5.48
CA VAL A 248 -14.98 1.31 -6.52
C VAL A 248 -16.30 2.01 -6.85
N ALA A 249 -16.66 3.07 -6.12
CA ALA A 249 -17.95 3.72 -6.24
C ALA A 249 -18.24 4.20 -7.67
N LEU A 250 -17.26 4.87 -8.30
CA LEU A 250 -17.36 5.37 -9.67
C LEU A 250 -17.56 4.22 -10.68
N ALA A 251 -16.78 3.15 -10.55
CA ALA A 251 -16.87 1.97 -11.42
C ALA A 251 -18.22 1.25 -11.27
N ARG A 252 -18.70 1.12 -10.04
CA ARG A 252 -20.01 0.51 -9.72
C ARG A 252 -21.15 1.34 -10.29
N ALA A 253 -21.11 2.68 -10.12
CA ALA A 253 -22.12 3.59 -10.66
C ALA A 253 -22.16 3.56 -12.20
N ALA A 254 -21.01 3.33 -12.84
CA ALA A 254 -20.91 3.13 -14.29
C ALA A 254 -21.37 1.74 -14.76
N GLY A 255 -21.80 0.86 -13.85
CA GLY A 255 -22.23 -0.50 -14.15
C GLY A 255 -21.09 -1.45 -14.53
N LEU A 256 -19.85 -1.19 -14.13
CA LEU A 256 -18.74 -2.13 -14.26
C LEU A 256 -18.87 -3.25 -13.21
N HIS A 257 -18.30 -4.43 -13.52
CA HIS A 257 -18.31 -5.54 -12.58
C HIS A 257 -17.38 -5.25 -11.40
N VAL A 258 -17.95 -5.20 -10.22
CA VAL A 258 -17.28 -4.92 -8.95
C VAL A 258 -17.71 -5.95 -7.91
N GLU A 259 -16.75 -6.68 -7.37
CA GLU A 259 -16.89 -7.51 -6.17
C GLU A 259 -16.26 -6.80 -4.96
N ARG A 260 -15.10 -7.24 -4.50
CA ARG A 260 -14.28 -6.56 -3.48
C ARG A 260 -13.59 -5.32 -4.07
N ALA A 261 -13.21 -5.41 -5.34
CA ALA A 261 -12.65 -4.33 -6.13
C ALA A 261 -13.12 -4.46 -7.59
N ILE A 262 -12.64 -3.63 -8.52
CA ILE A 262 -12.97 -3.68 -9.95
C ILE A 262 -12.40 -4.96 -10.53
N VAL A 263 -13.25 -5.85 -11.03
CA VAL A 263 -12.84 -7.14 -11.60
C VAL A 263 -12.22 -6.92 -12.97
N VAL A 264 -11.00 -7.43 -13.15
CA VAL A 264 -10.26 -7.39 -14.42
C VAL A 264 -9.75 -8.78 -14.81
N ASP A 265 -9.49 -8.94 -16.10
CA ASP A 265 -8.85 -10.12 -16.67
C ASP A 265 -7.31 -10.08 -16.59
N ASP A 266 -6.64 -11.04 -17.20
CA ASP A 266 -5.18 -11.15 -17.23
C ASP A 266 -4.51 -10.03 -18.05
N THR A 267 -5.26 -9.16 -18.74
CA THR A 267 -4.78 -7.98 -19.47
C THR A 267 -5.06 -6.66 -18.75
N LEU A 268 -5.59 -6.74 -17.52
CA LEU A 268 -6.08 -5.60 -16.72
C LEU A 268 -7.30 -4.90 -17.35
N GLN A 269 -7.98 -5.55 -18.28
CA GLN A 269 -9.20 -5.07 -18.91
C GLN A 269 -10.41 -5.49 -18.09
N SER A 270 -11.40 -4.61 -17.91
CA SER A 270 -12.71 -4.99 -17.38
C SER A 270 -13.50 -5.76 -18.42
N TYR A 271 -14.73 -6.20 -18.10
CA TYR A 271 -15.60 -6.82 -19.11
C TYR A 271 -15.98 -5.84 -20.24
N ASP A 272 -15.86 -4.52 -20.02
CA ASP A 272 -15.95 -3.52 -21.10
C ASP A 272 -14.60 -3.39 -21.79
N PRO A 273 -14.47 -3.75 -23.08
CA PRO A 273 -13.20 -3.80 -23.78
C PRO A 273 -12.51 -2.45 -23.96
N ARG A 274 -13.14 -1.36 -23.56
CA ARG A 274 -12.55 0.00 -23.57
C ARG A 274 -12.07 0.46 -22.21
N VAL A 275 -12.42 -0.27 -21.14
CA VAL A 275 -12.15 0.15 -19.76
C VAL A 275 -11.15 -0.80 -19.12
N TYR A 276 -10.03 -0.25 -18.70
CA TYR A 276 -8.96 -0.91 -17.95
C TYR A 276 -8.94 -0.43 -16.51
N ALA A 277 -8.36 -1.21 -15.62
CA ALA A 277 -8.10 -0.76 -14.26
C ALA A 277 -6.77 -1.30 -13.74
N VAL A 278 -6.06 -0.48 -12.94
CA VAL A 278 -4.78 -0.83 -12.31
C VAL A 278 -4.71 -0.31 -10.88
N GLY A 279 -3.88 -0.95 -10.06
CA GLY A 279 -3.61 -0.51 -8.70
C GLY A 279 -4.52 -1.13 -7.65
N GLU A 280 -4.67 -0.43 -6.54
CA GLU A 280 -5.41 -0.94 -5.37
C GLU A 280 -6.93 -1.02 -5.59
N CYS A 281 -7.47 -0.35 -6.61
CA CYS A 281 -8.88 -0.46 -6.97
C CYS A 281 -9.24 -1.76 -7.71
N VAL A 282 -8.26 -2.61 -8.01
CA VAL A 282 -8.40 -3.78 -8.87
C VAL A 282 -8.56 -5.07 -8.07
N GLN A 283 -9.41 -5.96 -8.58
CA GLN A 283 -9.46 -7.37 -8.24
C GLN A 283 -9.11 -8.20 -9.49
N HIS A 284 -8.01 -8.92 -9.41
CA HIS A 284 -7.64 -9.91 -10.43
C HIS A 284 -7.88 -11.31 -9.85
N ARG A 285 -8.78 -12.09 -10.49
CA ARG A 285 -9.26 -13.37 -9.98
C ARG A 285 -9.84 -13.20 -8.56
N ARG A 286 -9.17 -13.72 -7.52
CA ARG A 286 -9.62 -13.58 -6.12
C ARG A 286 -8.77 -12.62 -5.29
N ALA A 287 -7.72 -12.04 -5.87
CA ALA A 287 -6.79 -11.19 -5.15
C ALA A 287 -7.11 -9.70 -5.29
N THR A 288 -6.92 -8.97 -4.23
CA THR A 288 -6.82 -7.51 -4.18
C THR A 288 -5.41 -7.12 -3.74
N PHE A 289 -4.99 -5.90 -4.02
CA PHE A 289 -3.60 -5.48 -3.92
C PHE A 289 -3.46 -4.31 -2.95
N GLY A 290 -2.42 -4.32 -2.13
CA GLY A 290 -2.09 -3.25 -1.18
C GLY A 290 -0.58 -3.01 -1.10
N LEU A 291 0.21 -3.67 -1.96
CA LEU A 291 1.66 -3.48 -2.07
C LEU A 291 2.00 -2.95 -3.46
N VAL A 292 3.11 -2.24 -3.58
CA VAL A 292 3.49 -1.55 -4.82
C VAL A 292 4.06 -2.50 -5.89
N ALA A 293 4.79 -3.54 -5.49
CA ALA A 293 5.44 -4.45 -6.45
C ALA A 293 4.48 -5.09 -7.46
N PRO A 294 3.31 -5.65 -7.05
CA PRO A 294 2.31 -6.13 -8.01
C PRO A 294 1.75 -5.04 -8.93
N ILE A 295 1.66 -3.80 -8.43
CA ILE A 295 1.10 -2.67 -9.18
C ILE A 295 2.01 -2.30 -10.37
N TRP A 296 3.33 -2.40 -10.21
CA TRP A 296 4.27 -2.15 -11.31
C TRP A 296 4.13 -3.16 -12.44
N GLU A 297 3.88 -4.43 -12.13
CA GLU A 297 3.64 -5.43 -13.16
C GLU A 297 2.27 -5.23 -13.83
N GLN A 298 1.23 -4.86 -13.06
CA GLN A 298 -0.07 -4.46 -13.63
C GLN A 298 0.12 -3.30 -14.62
N ALA A 299 0.89 -2.28 -14.26
CA ALA A 299 1.14 -1.13 -15.12
C ALA A 299 1.80 -1.53 -16.45
N ARG A 300 2.84 -2.40 -16.40
CA ARG A 300 3.51 -2.89 -17.62
C ARG A 300 2.60 -3.71 -18.52
N VAL A 301 1.78 -4.59 -17.93
CA VAL A 301 0.84 -5.42 -18.70
C VAL A 301 -0.24 -4.55 -19.33
N CYS A 302 -0.85 -3.64 -18.56
CA CYS A 302 -1.88 -2.74 -19.04
C CYS A 302 -1.36 -1.83 -20.17
N ALA A 303 -0.18 -1.23 -19.99
CA ALA A 303 0.44 -0.39 -21.00
C ALA A 303 0.73 -1.17 -22.30
N ALA A 304 1.27 -2.39 -22.21
CA ALA A 304 1.50 -3.24 -23.39
C ALA A 304 0.20 -3.57 -24.13
N HIS A 305 -0.89 -3.79 -23.41
CA HIS A 305 -2.18 -4.06 -24.01
C HIS A 305 -2.80 -2.79 -24.65
N LEU A 306 -2.71 -1.64 -23.98
CA LEU A 306 -3.11 -0.34 -24.53
C LEU A 306 -2.31 0.03 -25.78
N ALA A 307 -1.00 -0.29 -25.83
CA ALA A 307 -0.14 -0.10 -26.98
C ALA A 307 -0.41 -1.07 -28.15
N GLY A 308 -1.35 -2.00 -27.99
CA GLY A 308 -1.71 -2.97 -29.04
C GLY A 308 -0.77 -4.17 -29.17
N PHE A 309 0.26 -4.29 -28.32
CA PHE A 309 1.19 -5.43 -28.39
C PHE A 309 0.59 -6.76 -27.91
N GLY A 310 -0.37 -6.76 -27.00
CA GLY A 310 -1.26 -7.87 -26.66
C GLY A 310 -0.67 -9.19 -26.13
N HIS A 311 0.67 -9.30 -26.04
CA HIS A 311 1.35 -10.57 -25.71
C HIS A 311 1.55 -10.77 -24.20
N ARG A 312 1.52 -9.71 -23.38
CA ARG A 312 1.70 -9.81 -21.94
C ARG A 312 0.41 -10.19 -21.24
N ARG A 313 0.56 -10.97 -20.17
CA ARG A 313 -0.54 -11.34 -19.25
C ARG A 313 -0.07 -11.11 -17.83
N TYR A 314 -0.94 -10.54 -17.02
CA TYR A 314 -0.70 -10.42 -15.60
C TYR A 314 -0.85 -11.78 -14.92
N VAL A 315 0.22 -12.22 -14.29
CA VAL A 315 0.24 -13.41 -13.46
C VAL A 315 0.58 -12.98 -12.03
N GLN A 316 -0.32 -13.31 -11.11
CA GLN A 316 -0.09 -13.03 -9.71
C GLN A 316 1.11 -13.83 -9.23
N GLN A 317 2.17 -13.16 -8.85
CA GLN A 317 3.35 -13.76 -8.25
C GLN A 317 3.27 -13.69 -6.73
N ALA A 318 3.94 -14.63 -6.05
CA ALA A 318 4.23 -14.48 -4.64
C ALA A 318 4.95 -13.15 -4.42
N VAL A 319 4.69 -12.50 -3.31
CA VAL A 319 5.31 -11.22 -2.96
C VAL A 319 6.04 -11.40 -1.64
N ALA A 320 7.31 -11.05 -1.63
CA ALA A 320 8.03 -10.85 -0.38
C ALA A 320 7.76 -9.43 0.14
N THR A 321 7.63 -9.32 1.43
CA THR A 321 7.47 -8.02 2.10
C THR A 321 8.78 -7.66 2.79
N LYS A 322 9.51 -6.67 2.24
CA LYS A 322 10.67 -6.06 2.89
C LYS A 322 10.22 -4.73 3.49
N LEU A 323 10.30 -4.61 4.79
CA LEU A 323 9.86 -3.44 5.54
C LEU A 323 11.03 -2.86 6.32
N LYS A 324 11.03 -1.55 6.46
CA LYS A 324 11.90 -0.85 7.41
C LYS A 324 11.02 -0.04 8.35
N VAL A 325 10.55 -0.69 9.40
CA VAL A 325 9.70 -0.05 10.40
C VAL A 325 10.56 0.73 11.36
N THR A 326 10.52 2.06 11.25
CA THR A 326 11.25 2.96 12.17
C THR A 326 12.76 2.63 12.31
N GLY A 327 13.40 2.15 11.25
CA GLY A 327 14.82 1.75 11.25
C GLY A 327 15.09 0.32 11.72
N ILE A 328 14.04 -0.50 11.88
CA ILE A 328 14.15 -1.95 12.12
C ILE A 328 13.87 -2.65 10.80
N ASP A 329 14.85 -3.42 10.33
CA ASP A 329 14.71 -4.17 9.09
C ASP A 329 13.93 -5.46 9.35
N LEU A 330 12.90 -5.69 8.52
CA LEU A 330 12.01 -6.83 8.56
C LEU A 330 11.86 -7.42 7.16
N TYR A 331 11.75 -8.74 7.08
CA TYR A 331 11.47 -9.44 5.85
C TYR A 331 10.53 -10.60 6.09
N SER A 332 9.52 -10.75 5.23
CA SER A 332 8.67 -11.94 5.25
C SER A 332 8.32 -12.36 3.84
N ALA A 333 8.20 -13.66 3.62
CA ALA A 333 7.84 -14.25 2.34
C ALA A 333 7.08 -15.57 2.55
N GLY A 334 6.17 -15.85 1.63
CA GLY A 334 5.41 -17.09 1.63
C GLY A 334 4.44 -17.26 2.79
N ASP A 335 4.19 -18.48 3.21
CA ASP A 335 3.32 -18.84 4.31
C ASP A 335 4.07 -18.69 5.65
N ILE A 336 3.85 -17.57 6.33
CA ILE A 336 4.46 -17.29 7.64
C ILE A 336 3.70 -17.93 8.82
N VAL A 337 2.55 -18.51 8.60
CA VAL A 337 1.71 -19.11 9.65
C VAL A 337 2.07 -20.57 9.85
N GLY A 338 2.18 -21.31 8.76
CA GLY A 338 2.29 -22.76 8.76
C GLY A 338 0.97 -23.44 9.10
N GLY A 339 0.99 -24.75 9.20
CA GLY A 339 -0.20 -25.55 9.48
C GLY A 339 0.13 -26.97 9.95
N PRO A 340 -0.86 -27.86 10.04
CA PRO A 340 -0.62 -29.26 10.40
C PRO A 340 0.37 -29.89 9.42
N GLY A 341 1.46 -30.43 9.94
CA GLY A 341 2.53 -31.09 9.16
C GLY A 341 3.70 -30.19 8.78
N THR A 342 3.60 -28.86 8.97
CA THR A 342 4.74 -27.96 8.78
C THR A 342 5.69 -28.03 9.99
N GLN A 343 6.97 -27.70 9.73
CA GLN A 343 8.02 -27.63 10.75
C GLN A 343 8.67 -26.26 10.69
N ASP A 344 9.05 -25.76 11.87
CA ASP A 344 9.75 -24.49 11.99
C ASP A 344 11.24 -24.71 12.28
N LEU A 345 12.09 -24.02 11.54
CA LEU A 345 13.47 -23.80 11.93
C LEU A 345 13.58 -22.38 12.48
N VAL A 346 14.08 -22.25 13.70
CA VAL A 346 14.15 -20.95 14.39
C VAL A 346 15.56 -20.67 14.86
N LEU A 347 16.06 -19.48 14.52
CA LEU A 347 17.32 -18.93 15.04
C LEU A 347 17.01 -17.63 15.79
N ARG A 348 17.43 -17.56 17.06
CA ARG A 348 17.35 -16.36 17.89
C ARG A 348 18.73 -16.01 18.42
N ASP A 349 19.19 -14.83 18.09
CA ASP A 349 20.35 -14.24 18.76
C ASP A 349 19.91 -13.01 19.56
N ARG A 350 19.83 -13.20 20.90
CA ARG A 350 19.43 -12.12 21.81
C ARG A 350 20.48 -11.01 21.90
N ARG A 351 21.73 -11.30 21.57
CA ARG A 351 22.83 -10.34 21.69
C ARG A 351 22.82 -9.37 20.52
N SER A 352 22.65 -9.87 19.31
CA SER A 352 22.52 -9.03 18.09
C SER A 352 21.11 -8.51 17.87
N GLY A 353 20.10 -9.07 18.56
CA GLY A 353 18.69 -8.76 18.34
C GLY A 353 18.15 -9.35 17.03
N MET A 354 18.77 -10.42 16.52
CA MET A 354 18.37 -11.09 15.28
C MET A 354 17.38 -12.22 15.55
N TYR A 355 16.40 -12.36 14.66
CA TYR A 355 15.48 -13.48 14.64
C TYR A 355 15.22 -13.95 13.20
N LYS A 356 15.28 -15.25 12.97
CA LYS A 356 14.88 -15.91 11.72
C LYS A 356 13.97 -17.08 12.05
N ARG A 357 12.84 -17.18 11.32
CA ARG A 357 11.96 -18.34 11.32
C ARG A 357 11.72 -18.76 9.88
N LEU A 358 11.95 -20.04 9.60
CA LEU A 358 11.72 -20.68 8.32
C LEU A 358 10.65 -21.76 8.50
N VAL A 359 9.59 -21.71 7.70
CA VAL A 359 8.49 -22.68 7.72
C VAL A 359 8.71 -23.68 6.60
N LEU A 360 8.75 -24.95 6.96
CA LEU A 360 8.97 -26.07 6.05
C LEU A 360 7.73 -26.95 5.94
N ASP A 361 7.40 -27.36 4.71
CA ASP A 361 6.46 -28.43 4.43
C ASP A 361 7.22 -29.59 3.76
N GLY A 362 7.46 -30.65 4.50
CA GLY A 362 8.37 -31.72 4.11
C GLY A 362 9.79 -31.17 3.82
N ASN A 363 10.25 -31.35 2.59
CA ASN A 363 11.57 -30.88 2.13
C ASN A 363 11.47 -29.57 1.33
N ARG A 364 10.45 -28.73 1.54
CA ARG A 364 10.29 -27.47 0.85
C ARG A 364 10.17 -26.32 1.84
N LEU A 365 10.88 -25.24 1.54
CA LEU A 365 10.68 -23.97 2.24
C LEU A 365 9.39 -23.32 1.74
N THR A 366 8.43 -23.06 2.62
CA THR A 366 7.14 -22.44 2.29
C THR A 366 7.00 -21.04 2.84
N GLY A 367 7.72 -20.69 3.91
CA GLY A 367 7.65 -19.37 4.53
C GLY A 367 8.95 -18.97 5.21
N ALA A 368 9.20 -17.67 5.29
CA ALA A 368 10.34 -17.08 5.97
C ALA A 368 9.95 -15.76 6.67
N VAL A 369 10.37 -15.60 7.92
CA VAL A 369 10.29 -14.36 8.69
C VAL A 369 11.68 -14.02 9.21
N LEU A 370 12.17 -12.81 8.89
CA LEU A 370 13.47 -12.31 9.36
C LEU A 370 13.27 -10.97 10.06
N TYR A 371 13.98 -10.77 11.17
CA TYR A 371 13.99 -9.56 11.96
C TYR A 371 15.44 -9.15 12.26
N GLY A 372 15.78 -7.89 12.03
CA GLY A 372 17.12 -7.33 12.25
C GLY A 372 18.06 -7.59 11.07
N ASP A 373 18.53 -8.83 10.91
CA ASP A 373 19.28 -9.23 9.72
C ASP A 373 18.36 -9.85 8.67
N VAL A 374 18.21 -9.15 7.54
CA VAL A 374 17.31 -9.52 6.45
C VAL A 374 18.07 -9.79 5.13
N ALA A 375 19.39 -9.85 5.17
CA ALA A 375 20.22 -9.96 3.98
C ALA A 375 19.88 -11.20 3.13
N ASP A 376 19.60 -12.33 3.79
CA ASP A 376 19.27 -13.60 3.13
C ASP A 376 17.82 -13.68 2.61
N GLY A 377 16.98 -12.68 2.89
CA GLY A 377 15.56 -12.68 2.52
C GLY A 377 15.29 -12.98 1.06
N PRO A 378 15.95 -12.32 0.10
CA PRO A 378 15.78 -12.59 -1.33
C PRO A 378 16.11 -14.04 -1.73
N TRP A 379 17.11 -14.64 -1.11
CA TRP A 379 17.47 -16.03 -1.35
C TRP A 379 16.39 -17.00 -0.85
N TYR A 380 15.88 -16.79 0.37
CA TYR A 380 14.75 -17.59 0.86
C TYR A 380 13.52 -17.43 -0.03
N PHE A 381 13.26 -16.22 -0.51
CA PHE A 381 12.14 -15.98 -1.42
C PHE A 381 12.28 -16.72 -2.74
N ASP A 382 13.50 -16.78 -3.30
CA ASP A 382 13.79 -17.59 -4.52
C ASP A 382 13.56 -19.09 -4.26
N LEU A 383 14.04 -19.62 -3.15
CA LEU A 383 13.80 -21.02 -2.76
C LEU A 383 12.29 -21.34 -2.63
N ILE A 384 11.51 -20.43 -2.00
CA ILE A 384 10.06 -20.56 -1.88
C ILE A 384 9.42 -20.55 -3.27
N GLY A 385 9.77 -19.57 -4.10
CA GLY A 385 9.19 -19.40 -5.45
C GLY A 385 9.45 -20.56 -6.39
N ARG A 386 10.63 -21.16 -6.29
CA ARG A 386 11.02 -22.31 -7.12
C ARG A 386 10.57 -23.64 -6.55
N GLY A 387 10.14 -23.71 -5.28
CA GLY A 387 9.75 -24.95 -4.63
C GLY A 387 10.85 -25.99 -4.58
N VAL A 388 12.10 -25.57 -4.40
CA VAL A 388 13.30 -26.43 -4.42
C VAL A 388 13.24 -27.45 -3.27
N ASP A 389 13.69 -28.68 -3.53
CA ASP A 389 13.97 -29.65 -2.47
C ASP A 389 15.20 -29.22 -1.69
N ILE A 390 15.01 -28.90 -0.40
CA ILE A 390 16.06 -28.37 0.48
C ILE A 390 16.68 -29.46 1.39
N SER A 391 16.44 -30.73 1.15
CA SER A 391 16.93 -31.83 1.99
C SER A 391 18.45 -31.77 2.23
N ALA A 392 19.21 -31.45 1.18
CA ALA A 392 20.66 -31.31 1.27
C ALA A 392 21.14 -30.02 1.98
N LEU A 393 20.26 -29.02 2.11
CA LEU A 393 20.57 -27.70 2.70
C LEU A 393 20.02 -27.56 4.13
N ARG A 394 19.15 -28.46 4.57
CA ARG A 394 18.32 -28.34 5.75
C ARG A 394 19.08 -27.95 7.02
N ASP A 395 20.19 -28.61 7.29
CA ASP A 395 20.99 -28.41 8.52
C ASP A 395 21.71 -27.06 8.55
N ARG A 396 21.83 -26.39 7.40
CA ARG A 396 22.55 -25.14 7.23
C ARG A 396 21.66 -24.00 6.76
N LEU A 397 20.40 -24.29 6.46
CA LEU A 397 19.46 -23.35 5.85
C LEU A 397 19.33 -22.03 6.64
N LEU A 398 19.31 -22.09 7.98
CA LEU A 398 19.23 -20.91 8.86
C LEU A 398 20.43 -19.95 8.74
N PHE A 399 21.58 -20.44 8.28
CA PHE A 399 22.82 -19.66 8.19
C PHE A 399 23.00 -18.97 6.82
N GLY A 400 22.02 -19.15 5.92
CA GLY A 400 21.97 -18.46 4.63
C GLY A 400 22.81 -19.07 3.53
N PRO A 401 22.87 -18.44 2.32
CA PRO A 401 23.51 -18.98 1.14
C PRO A 401 25.02 -19.21 1.32
N ALA A 402 25.71 -18.34 2.06
CA ALA A 402 27.17 -18.44 2.24
C ALA A 402 27.64 -19.79 2.81
N LEU A 403 26.83 -20.44 3.65
CA LEU A 403 27.14 -21.76 4.19
C LEU A 403 26.46 -22.92 3.42
N CYS A 404 25.49 -22.62 2.57
CA CYS A 404 24.81 -23.60 1.73
C CYS A 404 25.58 -23.84 0.40
N ASP A 405 26.15 -22.79 -0.18
CA ASP A 405 26.85 -22.85 -1.48
C ASP A 405 28.33 -23.29 -1.36
N ALA A 406 28.91 -23.25 -0.16
CA ALA A 406 30.32 -23.58 0.09
C ALA A 406 30.71 -25.06 -0.19
N GLN A 407 29.78 -25.92 -0.60
CA GLN A 407 30.05 -27.32 -1.00
C GLN A 407 29.69 -27.63 -2.47
N ALA A 408 29.31 -26.61 -3.24
CA ALA A 408 29.08 -26.75 -4.70
C ALA A 408 30.27 -26.27 -5.54
N ALA A 409 31.43 -25.96 -4.91
CA ALA A 409 32.68 -25.60 -5.55
C ALA A 409 33.71 -26.71 -5.42
#